data_04fe8c675618ddc49137a833bb54adf4
#
_entry.id   04fe8c675618ddc49137a833bb54adf4
#
_cell.length_a   1.000
_cell.length_b   1.000
_cell.length_c   1.000
_cell.angle_alpha   90.00
_cell.angle_beta   90.00
_cell.angle_gamma   90.00
#
_symmetry.space_group_name_H-M   'P 1'
#
loop_
_entity.id
_entity.type
_entity.pdbx_description
1 polymer ?
#
loop_
_entity_poly.entity_id
_entity_poly.type
_entity_poly.pdbx_seq_one_letter_code
_entity_poly.pdbx_strand_id
1 'polypeptide(L)'
;GGYVSMYKGNNVFIQKLLIFINMIILPVIIVLAWHFATSTGAMSTLILPKISTVLETLKEQLGNGTLTGDIGISLSRIAKGYALAVVVGILLGVLMGMNKFANRFFMLTFTAIRQIPMIAWVPILIIWFGIGEESKVAVIFLAAYFPVLVNTVSGIERTDPKLIEVGKMYHLNCWQQFTKIYLPSALPSIFVGLKLGLSVSWMAVVGAEMIAATSGIGFRINDARSLMQYPVVFAGIIAIAVVGVIMDLAISLIGKLCTPWEKGR
;
A
#
# COMPACT_ATOMS: atom_id res chain seq x y z
N GLY A 1 1.79 9.13 -26.28
CA GLY A 1 2.36 8.78 -27.60
C GLY A 1 3.36 9.80 -28.16
N GLY A 2 3.70 10.90 -27.47
CA GLY A 2 4.52 11.98 -28.04
C GLY A 2 5.95 12.11 -27.52
N TYR A 3 6.32 11.48 -26.43
CA TYR A 3 7.64 11.65 -25.81
C TYR A 3 8.70 10.60 -26.21
N VAL A 4 8.33 9.53 -26.88
CA VAL A 4 9.25 8.43 -27.28
C VAL A 4 9.95 8.69 -28.62
N SER A 5 9.51 9.69 -29.39
CA SER A 5 10.02 9.93 -30.74
C SER A 5 11.28 10.83 -30.83
N MET A 6 11.70 11.48 -29.76
CA MET A 6 12.81 12.43 -29.78
C MET A 6 14.23 11.84 -29.59
N TYR A 7 14.35 10.55 -29.22
CA TYR A 7 15.64 9.94 -28.91
C TYR A 7 15.95 8.71 -29.76
N LYS A 8 15.84 8.83 -31.08
CA LYS A 8 16.37 7.85 -32.04
C LYS A 8 17.80 8.24 -32.40
N GLY A 9 18.79 7.89 -31.60
CA GLY A 9 20.18 8.06 -31.93
C GLY A 9 21.13 7.74 -30.78
N ASN A 10 21.78 6.61 -30.85
CA ASN A 10 23.04 6.22 -30.21
C ASN A 10 23.17 6.33 -28.67
N ASN A 11 23.22 5.19 -28.07
CA ASN A 11 23.65 4.77 -26.74
C ASN A 11 22.52 4.57 -25.74
N VAL A 12 22.13 3.31 -25.60
CA VAL A 12 21.26 2.80 -24.50
C VAL A 12 21.73 3.29 -23.11
N PHE A 13 23.03 3.52 -22.96
CA PHE A 13 23.62 4.08 -21.74
C PHE A 13 23.18 5.54 -21.51
N ILE A 14 23.25 6.39 -22.54
CA ILE A 14 22.83 7.80 -22.41
C ILE A 14 21.32 7.91 -22.14
N GLN A 15 20.51 7.07 -22.78
CA GLN A 15 19.05 7.04 -22.52
C GLN A 15 18.75 6.60 -21.08
N LYS A 16 19.41 5.57 -20.57
CA LYS A 16 19.26 5.16 -19.17
C LYS A 16 19.73 6.23 -18.19
N LEU A 17 20.83 6.91 -18.51
CA LEU A 17 21.35 8.02 -17.70
C LEU A 17 20.37 9.22 -17.68
N LEU A 18 19.81 9.61 -18.82
CA LEU A 18 18.81 10.68 -18.90
C LEU A 18 17.53 10.33 -18.14
N ILE A 19 17.05 9.10 -18.25
CA ILE A 19 15.89 8.62 -17.49
C ILE A 19 16.20 8.71 -15.98
N PHE A 20 17.37 8.25 -15.56
CA PHE A 20 17.78 8.30 -14.15
C PHE A 20 17.90 9.74 -13.63
N ILE A 21 18.49 10.65 -14.42
CA ILE A 21 18.57 12.08 -14.08
C ILE A 21 17.16 12.68 -13.93
N ASN A 22 16.26 12.40 -14.89
CA ASN A 22 14.88 12.90 -14.83
C ASN A 22 14.11 12.37 -13.60
N MET A 23 14.39 11.15 -13.15
CA MET A 23 13.77 10.59 -11.95
C MET A 23 14.26 11.24 -10.65
N ILE A 24 15.52 11.69 -10.61
CA ILE A 24 16.15 12.26 -9.41
C ILE A 24 15.99 13.78 -9.32
N ILE A 25 15.78 14.47 -10.43
CA ILE A 25 15.78 15.93 -10.47
C ILE A 25 14.75 16.55 -9.51
N LEU A 26 13.54 15.99 -9.45
CA LEU A 26 12.49 16.51 -8.57
C LEU A 26 12.77 16.28 -7.08
N PRO A 27 13.17 15.09 -6.63
CA PRO A 27 13.64 14.88 -5.25
C PRO A 27 14.78 15.82 -4.85
N VAL A 28 15.76 16.02 -5.74
CA VAL A 28 16.89 16.92 -5.48
C VAL A 28 16.41 18.36 -5.35
N ILE A 29 15.51 18.83 -6.22
CA ILE A 29 14.94 20.18 -6.12
C ILE A 29 14.22 20.38 -4.78
N ILE A 30 13.45 19.40 -4.32
CA ILE A 30 12.74 19.45 -3.03
C ILE A 30 13.72 19.56 -1.87
N VAL A 31 14.79 18.76 -1.86
CA VAL A 31 15.82 18.79 -0.81
C VAL A 31 16.60 20.10 -0.84
N LEU A 32 16.94 20.62 -2.01
CA LEU A 32 17.61 21.92 -2.16
C LEU A 32 16.71 23.08 -1.69
N ALA A 33 15.43 23.06 -2.04
CA ALA A 33 14.46 24.06 -1.59
C ALA A 33 14.32 24.04 -0.06
N TRP A 34 14.24 22.83 0.55
CA TRP A 34 14.24 22.69 2.00
C TRP A 34 15.53 23.25 2.63
N HIS A 35 16.69 22.86 2.10
CA HIS A 35 17.97 23.35 2.59
C HIS A 35 18.05 24.88 2.49
N PHE A 36 17.67 25.46 1.36
CA PHE A 36 17.66 26.91 1.15
C PHE A 36 16.71 27.63 2.11
N ALA A 37 15.48 27.14 2.27
CA ALA A 37 14.48 27.72 3.18
C ALA A 37 14.96 27.77 4.65
N THR A 38 15.70 26.73 5.07
CA THR A 38 16.23 26.65 6.45
C THR A 38 17.54 27.40 6.65
N SER A 39 18.36 27.53 5.59
CA SER A 39 19.67 28.25 5.68
C SER A 39 19.54 29.76 5.57
N THR A 40 18.59 30.27 4.78
CA THR A 40 18.33 31.71 4.62
C THR A 40 17.47 32.32 5.72
N GLY A 41 16.91 31.48 6.62
CA GLY A 41 15.97 31.94 7.64
C GLY A 41 14.57 32.29 7.08
N ALA A 42 14.28 31.96 5.83
CA ALA A 42 12.96 32.17 5.22
C ALA A 42 11.84 31.42 5.97
N MET A 43 12.19 30.29 6.61
CA MET A 43 11.31 29.56 7.52
C MET A 43 12.00 29.35 8.87
N SER A 44 11.20 29.45 9.95
CA SER A 44 11.70 29.17 11.30
C SER A 44 12.16 27.70 11.41
N THR A 45 13.38 27.52 11.90
CA THR A 45 13.94 26.16 12.16
C THR A 45 13.19 25.40 13.24
N LEU A 46 12.33 26.08 14.00
CA LEU A 46 11.42 25.44 14.94
C LEU A 46 10.31 24.64 14.21
N ILE A 47 9.81 25.14 13.09
CA ILE A 47 8.72 24.49 12.33
C ILE A 47 9.30 23.58 11.24
N LEU A 48 10.31 24.07 10.52
CA LEU A 48 11.02 23.31 9.50
C LEU A 48 12.47 23.10 9.96
N PRO A 49 12.79 21.96 10.59
CA PRO A 49 14.13 21.70 11.11
C PRO A 49 15.15 21.57 9.97
N LYS A 50 16.42 21.84 10.27
CA LYS A 50 17.52 21.64 9.32
C LYS A 50 17.62 20.16 8.96
N ILE A 51 17.97 19.86 7.73
CA ILE A 51 18.14 18.48 7.25
C ILE A 51 19.17 17.72 8.10
N SER A 52 20.29 18.36 8.49
CA SER A 52 21.29 17.76 9.37
C SER A 52 20.69 17.27 10.67
N THR A 53 19.89 18.12 11.35
CA THR A 53 19.23 17.77 12.62
C THR A 53 18.25 16.59 12.46
N VAL A 54 17.49 16.57 11.35
CA VAL A 54 16.58 15.43 11.05
C VAL A 54 17.36 14.13 10.84
N LEU A 55 18.49 14.20 10.11
CA LEU A 55 19.34 13.02 9.87
C LEU A 55 20.02 12.53 11.15
N GLU A 56 20.48 13.43 12.00
CA GLU A 56 21.04 13.10 13.32
C GLU A 56 19.98 12.41 14.20
N THR A 57 18.78 12.98 14.29
CA THR A 57 17.65 12.39 15.02
C THR A 57 17.27 11.01 14.47
N LEU A 58 17.23 10.86 13.14
CA LEU A 58 16.95 9.58 12.50
C LEU A 58 18.01 8.53 12.87
N LYS A 59 19.28 8.91 12.80
CA LYS A 59 20.41 8.04 13.17
C LYS A 59 20.38 7.65 14.65
N GLU A 60 20.08 8.58 15.54
CA GLU A 60 19.92 8.34 16.96
C GLU A 60 18.78 7.36 17.26
N GLN A 61 17.60 7.60 16.68
CA GLN A 61 16.42 6.76 16.91
C GLN A 61 16.56 5.36 16.28
N LEU A 62 17.32 5.22 15.21
CA LEU A 62 17.68 3.91 14.68
C LEU A 62 18.71 3.21 15.58
N GLY A 63 19.69 3.96 16.09
CA GLY A 63 20.76 3.42 16.94
C GLY A 63 20.28 2.94 18.32
N ASN A 64 19.33 3.66 18.92
CA ASN A 64 18.73 3.31 20.22
C ASN A 64 17.56 2.32 20.12
N GLY A 65 17.16 1.94 18.91
CA GLY A 65 16.12 0.95 18.66
C GLY A 65 14.67 1.45 18.80
N THR A 66 14.45 2.72 19.13
CA THR A 66 13.09 3.25 19.32
C THR A 66 12.28 3.26 18.02
N LEU A 67 12.86 3.79 16.94
CA LEU A 67 12.19 3.85 15.64
C LEU A 67 11.95 2.46 15.04
N THR A 68 12.94 1.55 15.14
CA THR A 68 12.80 0.17 14.67
C THR A 68 11.76 -0.61 15.45
N GLY A 69 11.65 -0.37 16.76
CA GLY A 69 10.61 -0.94 17.62
C GLY A 69 9.21 -0.50 17.18
N ASP A 70 9.00 0.80 16.97
CA ASP A 70 7.71 1.34 16.52
C ASP A 70 7.33 0.83 15.11
N ILE A 71 8.28 0.81 14.18
CA ILE A 71 8.06 0.20 12.85
C ILE A 71 7.67 -1.27 12.99
N GLY A 72 8.35 -2.04 13.83
CA GLY A 72 8.05 -3.44 14.08
C GLY A 72 6.63 -3.66 14.60
N ILE A 73 6.16 -2.81 15.52
CA ILE A 73 4.80 -2.84 16.05
C ILE A 73 3.79 -2.56 14.94
N SER A 74 3.99 -1.49 14.16
CA SER A 74 3.09 -1.14 13.05
C SER A 74 3.04 -2.23 11.99
N LEU A 75 4.19 -2.83 11.62
CA LEU A 75 4.26 -3.95 10.66
C LEU A 75 3.56 -5.21 11.19
N SER A 76 3.68 -5.51 12.48
CA SER A 76 2.98 -6.64 13.12
C SER A 76 1.45 -6.47 13.04
N ARG A 77 0.93 -5.27 13.27
CA ARG A 77 -0.49 -4.93 13.09
C ARG A 77 -0.94 -5.13 11.64
N ILE A 78 -0.14 -4.64 10.69
CA ILE A 78 -0.41 -4.82 9.27
C ILE A 78 -0.44 -6.30 8.92
N ALA A 79 0.56 -7.08 9.35
CA ALA A 79 0.61 -8.50 9.05
C ALA A 79 -0.67 -9.22 9.46
N LYS A 80 -1.22 -8.91 10.64
CA LYS A 80 -2.47 -9.52 11.14
C LYS A 80 -3.70 -9.06 10.33
N GLY A 81 -3.93 -7.75 10.23
CA GLY A 81 -5.12 -7.21 9.58
C GLY A 81 -5.13 -7.44 8.07
N TYR A 82 -3.97 -7.28 7.42
CA TYR A 82 -3.81 -7.51 5.99
C TYR A 82 -3.97 -8.99 5.62
N ALA A 83 -3.35 -9.92 6.36
CA ALA A 83 -3.52 -11.35 6.11
C ALA A 83 -4.99 -11.76 6.18
N LEU A 84 -5.72 -11.30 7.20
CA LEU A 84 -7.15 -11.56 7.34
C LEU A 84 -7.94 -10.98 6.15
N ALA A 85 -7.63 -9.74 5.75
CA ALA A 85 -8.25 -9.07 4.61
C ALA A 85 -8.00 -9.79 3.29
N VAL A 86 -6.79 -10.29 3.07
CA VAL A 86 -6.41 -11.07 1.89
C VAL A 86 -7.22 -12.36 1.82
N VAL A 87 -7.27 -13.13 2.90
CA VAL A 87 -8.02 -14.39 2.93
C VAL A 87 -9.49 -14.16 2.66
N VAL A 88 -10.14 -13.27 3.42
CA VAL A 88 -11.58 -12.99 3.29
C VAL A 88 -11.89 -12.33 1.95
N GLY A 89 -11.06 -11.36 1.52
CA GLY A 89 -11.26 -10.64 0.27
C GLY A 89 -11.11 -11.51 -0.97
N ILE A 90 -10.15 -12.45 -0.98
CA ILE A 90 -10.01 -13.41 -2.09
C ILE A 90 -11.16 -14.41 -2.08
N LEU A 91 -11.50 -15.00 -0.93
CA LEU A 91 -12.58 -16.00 -0.86
C LEU A 91 -13.92 -15.42 -1.32
N LEU A 92 -14.31 -14.25 -0.79
CA LEU A 92 -15.53 -13.57 -1.21
C LEU A 92 -15.44 -13.04 -2.64
N GLY A 93 -14.27 -12.58 -3.07
CA GLY A 93 -14.03 -12.14 -4.44
C GLY A 93 -14.18 -13.26 -5.46
N VAL A 94 -13.70 -14.45 -5.15
CA VAL A 94 -13.90 -15.66 -5.98
C VAL A 94 -15.37 -16.03 -6.02
N LEU A 95 -16.05 -16.08 -4.87
CA LEU A 95 -17.48 -16.39 -4.79
C LEU A 95 -18.30 -15.43 -5.65
N MET A 96 -18.06 -14.13 -5.52
CA MET A 96 -18.77 -13.09 -6.27
C MET A 96 -18.41 -13.10 -7.76
N GLY A 97 -17.15 -13.29 -8.12
CA GLY A 97 -16.70 -13.31 -9.51
C GLY A 97 -17.21 -14.51 -10.30
N MET A 98 -17.37 -15.66 -9.64
CA MET A 98 -17.90 -16.87 -10.26
C MET A 98 -19.43 -16.97 -10.22
N ASN A 99 -20.09 -16.25 -9.32
CA ASN A 99 -21.54 -16.33 -9.11
C ASN A 99 -22.20 -14.95 -9.28
N LYS A 100 -22.91 -14.76 -10.40
CA LYS A 100 -23.61 -13.51 -10.73
C LYS A 100 -24.67 -13.11 -9.69
N PHE A 101 -25.31 -14.07 -9.03
CA PHE A 101 -26.27 -13.79 -7.97
C PHE A 101 -25.57 -13.20 -6.74
N ALA A 102 -24.50 -13.86 -6.28
CA ALA A 102 -23.69 -13.37 -5.18
C ALA A 102 -23.13 -11.97 -5.48
N ASN A 103 -22.63 -11.75 -6.71
CA ASN A 103 -22.12 -10.44 -7.13
C ASN A 103 -23.21 -9.35 -7.01
N ARG A 104 -24.39 -9.58 -7.59
CA ARG A 104 -25.48 -8.60 -7.53
C ARG A 104 -25.96 -8.32 -6.11
N PHE A 105 -25.96 -9.36 -5.25
CA PHE A 105 -26.39 -9.24 -3.86
C PHE A 105 -25.43 -8.38 -3.02
N PHE A 106 -24.12 -8.60 -3.14
CA PHE A 106 -23.14 -7.94 -2.28
C PHE A 106 -22.58 -6.65 -2.87
N MET A 107 -22.47 -6.52 -4.21
CA MET A 107 -21.71 -5.45 -4.86
C MET A 107 -22.24 -4.05 -4.52
N LEU A 108 -23.56 -3.86 -4.45
CA LEU A 108 -24.14 -2.56 -4.13
C LEU A 108 -23.74 -2.11 -2.72
N THR A 109 -23.91 -3.00 -1.74
CA THR A 109 -23.58 -2.74 -0.34
C THR A 109 -22.09 -2.47 -0.17
N PHE A 110 -21.23 -3.31 -0.76
CA PHE A 110 -19.78 -3.12 -0.65
C PHE A 110 -19.31 -1.86 -1.37
N THR A 111 -19.92 -1.51 -2.49
CA THR A 111 -19.64 -0.25 -3.20
C THR A 111 -19.99 0.97 -2.34
N ALA A 112 -21.10 0.94 -1.62
CA ALA A 112 -21.48 2.02 -0.72
C ALA A 112 -20.52 2.14 0.48
N ILE A 113 -20.21 1.02 1.12
CA ILE A 113 -19.33 0.99 2.32
C ILE A 113 -17.92 1.49 1.98
N ARG A 114 -17.35 1.09 0.85
CA ARG A 114 -15.99 1.49 0.45
C ARG A 114 -15.84 2.98 0.13
N GLN A 115 -16.96 3.72 -0.10
CA GLN A 115 -16.90 5.16 -0.31
C GLN A 115 -16.68 5.94 1.00
N ILE A 116 -16.90 5.29 2.14
CA ILE A 116 -16.67 5.91 3.44
C ILE A 116 -15.16 5.99 3.67
N PRO A 117 -14.60 7.20 3.90
CA PRO A 117 -13.19 7.36 4.19
C PRO A 117 -12.76 6.51 5.38
N MET A 118 -11.63 5.79 5.27
CA MET A 118 -11.21 4.83 6.30
C MET A 118 -11.04 5.47 7.68
N ILE A 119 -10.62 6.74 7.73
CA ILE A 119 -10.46 7.49 8.95
C ILE A 119 -11.79 7.67 9.73
N ALA A 120 -12.92 7.70 9.04
CA ALA A 120 -14.24 7.83 9.67
C ALA A 120 -14.68 6.55 10.41
N TRP A 121 -14.09 5.40 10.07
CA TRP A 121 -14.36 4.14 10.76
C TRP A 121 -13.65 4.03 12.11
N VAL A 122 -12.53 4.74 12.30
CA VAL A 122 -11.69 4.60 13.50
C VAL A 122 -12.46 4.78 14.80
N PRO A 123 -13.29 5.85 15.01
CA PRO A 123 -14.04 6.01 16.25
C PRO A 123 -15.02 4.87 16.52
N ILE A 124 -15.72 4.39 15.48
CA ILE A 124 -16.69 3.29 15.62
C ILE A 124 -15.98 1.99 15.97
N LEU A 125 -14.85 1.70 15.32
CA LEU A 125 -14.07 0.50 15.60
C LEU A 125 -13.45 0.53 17.00
N ILE A 126 -13.11 1.72 17.52
CA ILE A 126 -12.68 1.87 18.92
C ILE A 126 -13.83 1.57 19.88
N ILE A 127 -15.06 2.00 19.59
CA ILE A 127 -16.24 1.72 20.41
C ILE A 127 -16.54 0.21 20.42
N TRP A 128 -16.40 -0.48 19.30
CA TRP A 128 -16.72 -1.91 19.19
C TRP A 128 -15.62 -2.82 19.75
N PHE A 129 -14.35 -2.49 19.51
CA PHE A 129 -13.19 -3.33 19.83
C PHE A 129 -12.30 -2.77 20.95
N GLY A 130 -12.63 -1.58 21.48
CA GLY A 130 -11.80 -0.90 22.49
C GLY A 130 -10.59 -0.18 21.92
N ILE A 131 -9.81 0.47 22.79
CA ILE A 131 -8.56 1.19 22.45
C ILE A 131 -7.38 0.20 22.29
N GLY A 132 -7.65 -1.09 22.10
CA GLY A 132 -6.65 -2.16 22.01
C GLY A 132 -6.03 -2.33 20.62
N GLU A 133 -5.35 -3.45 20.45
CA GLU A 133 -4.77 -3.86 19.16
C GLU A 133 -5.87 -4.24 18.15
N GLU A 134 -7.00 -4.77 18.62
CA GLU A 134 -8.10 -5.27 17.82
C GLU A 134 -8.71 -4.17 16.94
N SER A 135 -8.92 -2.98 17.48
CA SER A 135 -9.45 -1.84 16.71
C SER A 135 -8.53 -1.45 15.55
N LYS A 136 -7.21 -1.46 15.77
CA LYS A 136 -6.20 -1.14 14.74
C LYS A 136 -6.15 -2.23 13.66
N VAL A 137 -6.18 -3.49 14.07
CA VAL A 137 -6.26 -4.64 13.16
C VAL A 137 -7.54 -4.58 12.32
N ALA A 138 -8.68 -4.20 12.93
CA ALA A 138 -9.95 -4.03 12.21
C ALA A 138 -9.90 -2.87 11.17
N VAL A 139 -9.25 -1.75 11.50
CA VAL A 139 -9.02 -0.64 10.55
C VAL A 139 -8.20 -1.12 9.35
N ILE A 140 -7.11 -1.84 9.61
CA ILE A 140 -6.24 -2.38 8.56
C ILE A 140 -7.00 -3.40 7.70
N PHE A 141 -7.77 -4.27 8.34
CA PHE A 141 -8.61 -5.24 7.64
C PHE A 141 -9.56 -4.55 6.66
N LEU A 142 -10.35 -3.58 7.11
CA LEU A 142 -11.27 -2.85 6.24
C LEU A 142 -10.56 -2.11 5.12
N ALA A 143 -9.39 -1.52 5.40
CA ALA A 143 -8.59 -0.80 4.42
C ALA A 143 -8.12 -1.70 3.27
N ALA A 144 -7.63 -2.90 3.58
CA ALA A 144 -7.14 -3.86 2.59
C ALA A 144 -8.24 -4.67 1.91
N TYR A 145 -9.32 -4.96 2.62
CA TYR A 145 -10.37 -5.87 2.18
C TYR A 145 -10.99 -5.46 0.83
N PHE A 146 -11.41 -4.19 0.70
CA PHE A 146 -12.07 -3.74 -0.51
C PHE A 146 -11.18 -3.73 -1.76
N PRO A 147 -9.93 -3.23 -1.73
CA PRO A 147 -9.03 -3.37 -2.87
C PRO A 147 -8.80 -4.83 -3.31
N VAL A 148 -8.60 -5.74 -2.35
CA VAL A 148 -8.40 -7.16 -2.64
C VAL A 148 -9.65 -7.77 -3.24
N LEU A 149 -10.82 -7.55 -2.61
CA LEU A 149 -12.11 -8.07 -3.07
C LEU A 149 -12.41 -7.63 -4.51
N VAL A 150 -12.40 -6.34 -4.77
CA VAL A 150 -12.82 -5.78 -6.08
C VAL A 150 -11.88 -6.21 -7.20
N ASN A 151 -10.57 -6.24 -6.94
CA ASN A 151 -9.62 -6.70 -7.95
C ASN A 151 -9.72 -8.21 -8.19
N THR A 152 -10.07 -9.01 -7.18
CA THR A 152 -10.32 -10.44 -7.33
C THR A 152 -11.57 -10.68 -8.17
N VAL A 153 -12.69 -10.00 -7.87
CA VAL A 153 -13.91 -10.07 -8.68
C VAL A 153 -13.62 -9.70 -10.13
N SER A 154 -13.02 -8.54 -10.35
CA SER A 154 -12.70 -8.05 -11.70
C SER A 154 -11.76 -8.98 -12.46
N GLY A 155 -10.79 -9.60 -11.76
CA GLY A 155 -9.88 -10.55 -12.38
C GLY A 155 -10.59 -11.80 -12.88
N ILE A 156 -11.56 -12.33 -12.12
CA ILE A 156 -12.35 -13.47 -12.50
C ILE A 156 -13.32 -13.14 -13.63
N GLU A 157 -14.02 -12.01 -13.56
CA GLU A 157 -14.98 -11.56 -14.58
C GLU A 157 -14.32 -11.28 -15.94
N ARG A 158 -13.04 -10.89 -15.96
CA ARG A 158 -12.27 -10.65 -17.18
C ARG A 158 -11.67 -11.90 -17.81
N THR A 159 -11.94 -13.10 -17.26
CA THR A 159 -11.49 -14.36 -17.87
C THR A 159 -12.09 -14.51 -19.27
N ASP A 160 -11.26 -14.83 -20.26
CA ASP A 160 -11.70 -14.97 -21.65
C ASP A 160 -12.81 -16.03 -21.75
N PRO A 161 -14.01 -15.68 -22.27
CA PRO A 161 -15.12 -16.63 -22.46
C PRO A 161 -14.73 -17.86 -23.27
N LYS A 162 -13.79 -17.71 -24.23
CA LYS A 162 -13.31 -18.85 -25.04
C LYS A 162 -12.62 -19.91 -24.18
N LEU A 163 -11.83 -19.50 -23.19
CA LEU A 163 -11.19 -20.44 -22.27
C LEU A 163 -12.22 -21.19 -21.42
N ILE A 164 -13.29 -20.49 -21.03
CA ILE A 164 -14.40 -21.10 -20.27
C ILE A 164 -15.15 -22.14 -21.13
N GLU A 165 -15.39 -21.83 -22.42
CA GLU A 165 -16.01 -22.75 -23.38
C GLU A 165 -15.14 -23.98 -23.58
N VAL A 166 -13.84 -23.81 -23.79
CA VAL A 166 -12.90 -24.94 -23.88
C VAL A 166 -12.96 -25.80 -22.62
N GLY A 167 -12.99 -25.21 -21.43
CA GLY A 167 -13.12 -25.94 -20.18
C GLY A 167 -14.40 -26.77 -20.10
N LYS A 168 -15.51 -26.25 -20.62
CA LYS A 168 -16.78 -26.98 -20.71
C LYS A 168 -16.70 -28.15 -21.71
N MET A 169 -16.07 -27.96 -22.88
CA MET A 169 -15.86 -29.01 -23.86
C MET A 169 -15.04 -30.18 -23.31
N TYR A 170 -14.06 -29.89 -22.44
CA TYR A 170 -13.28 -30.91 -21.74
C TYR A 170 -13.99 -31.48 -20.49
N HIS A 171 -15.26 -31.13 -20.25
CA HIS A 171 -16.04 -31.55 -19.08
C HIS A 171 -15.33 -31.27 -17.73
N LEU A 172 -14.60 -30.16 -17.63
CA LEU A 172 -13.95 -29.77 -16.39
C LEU A 172 -15.00 -29.48 -15.29
N ASN A 173 -14.80 -30.06 -14.11
CA ASN A 173 -15.63 -29.72 -12.95
C ASN A 173 -15.33 -28.30 -12.42
N CYS A 174 -16.18 -27.78 -11.53
CA CYS A 174 -16.03 -26.39 -11.01
C CYS A 174 -14.65 -26.10 -10.40
N TRP A 175 -14.07 -27.06 -9.66
CA TRP A 175 -12.75 -26.92 -9.07
C TRP A 175 -11.63 -26.89 -10.12
N GLN A 176 -11.74 -27.75 -11.13
CA GLN A 176 -10.79 -27.75 -12.25
C GLN A 176 -10.90 -26.48 -13.10
N GLN A 177 -12.12 -25.98 -13.35
CA GLN A 177 -12.31 -24.70 -14.04
C GLN A 177 -11.70 -23.55 -13.22
N PHE A 178 -11.95 -23.52 -11.91
CA PHE A 178 -11.36 -22.51 -11.04
C PHE A 178 -9.83 -22.56 -11.08
N THR A 179 -9.21 -23.70 -10.82
CA THR A 179 -7.76 -23.81 -10.69
C THR A 179 -7.00 -23.70 -12.01
N LYS A 180 -7.59 -24.15 -13.13
CA LYS A 180 -6.91 -24.18 -14.44
C LYS A 180 -7.24 -23.00 -15.35
N ILE A 181 -8.37 -22.32 -15.13
CA ILE A 181 -8.84 -21.25 -16.02
C ILE A 181 -8.97 -19.93 -15.25
N TYR A 182 -9.86 -19.87 -14.25
CA TYR A 182 -10.16 -18.61 -13.55
C TYR A 182 -8.99 -18.09 -12.74
N LEU A 183 -8.39 -18.92 -11.91
CA LEU A 183 -7.30 -18.49 -11.02
C LEU A 183 -6.07 -17.98 -11.79
N PRO A 184 -5.53 -18.70 -12.79
CA PRO A 184 -4.41 -18.20 -13.59
C PRO A 184 -4.75 -16.91 -14.34
N SER A 185 -5.97 -16.77 -14.85
CA SER A 185 -6.43 -15.56 -15.54
C SER A 185 -6.59 -14.36 -14.59
N ALA A 186 -7.07 -14.62 -13.37
CA ALA A 186 -7.33 -13.59 -12.36
C ALA A 186 -6.07 -13.18 -11.58
N LEU A 187 -5.02 -14.01 -11.54
CA LEU A 187 -3.85 -13.80 -10.71
C LEU A 187 -3.22 -12.41 -10.88
N PRO A 188 -3.00 -11.87 -12.09
CA PRO A 188 -2.45 -10.52 -12.26
C PRO A 188 -3.31 -9.46 -11.57
N SER A 189 -4.63 -9.52 -11.73
CA SER A 189 -5.57 -8.59 -11.09
C SER A 189 -5.60 -8.76 -9.57
N ILE A 190 -5.51 -9.97 -9.06
CA ILE A 190 -5.41 -10.25 -7.63
C ILE A 190 -4.14 -9.59 -7.06
N PHE A 191 -3.00 -9.70 -7.73
CA PHE A 191 -1.77 -9.03 -7.29
C PHE A 191 -1.87 -7.52 -7.30
N VAL A 192 -2.58 -6.92 -8.26
CA VAL A 192 -2.91 -5.48 -8.21
C VAL A 192 -3.71 -5.16 -6.96
N GLY A 193 -4.73 -5.96 -6.63
CA GLY A 193 -5.53 -5.82 -5.42
C GLY A 193 -4.70 -5.97 -4.13
N LEU A 194 -3.81 -6.95 -4.08
CA LEU A 194 -2.88 -7.17 -2.97
C LEU A 194 -1.96 -5.96 -2.77
N LYS A 195 -1.37 -5.47 -3.84
CA LYS A 195 -0.48 -4.29 -3.80
C LYS A 195 -1.22 -3.05 -3.29
N LEU A 196 -2.38 -2.73 -3.87
CA LEU A 196 -3.20 -1.61 -3.44
C LEU A 196 -3.67 -1.77 -1.99
N GLY A 197 -4.12 -2.97 -1.60
CA GLY A 197 -4.53 -3.29 -0.24
C GLY A 197 -3.41 -3.08 0.77
N LEU A 198 -2.19 -3.50 0.47
CA LEU A 198 -1.03 -3.31 1.33
C LEU A 198 -0.69 -1.82 1.50
N SER A 199 -0.69 -1.06 0.40
CA SER A 199 -0.40 0.38 0.42
C SER A 199 -1.43 1.15 1.25
N VAL A 200 -2.73 0.85 1.08
CA VAL A 200 -3.80 1.51 1.87
C VAL A 200 -3.75 1.08 3.33
N SER A 201 -3.40 -0.18 3.62
CA SER A 201 -3.19 -0.67 4.99
C SER A 201 -2.08 0.09 5.72
N TRP A 202 -0.96 0.38 5.03
CA TRP A 202 0.13 1.17 5.58
C TRP A 202 -0.32 2.58 5.95
N MET A 203 -1.08 3.24 5.08
CA MET A 203 -1.64 4.57 5.38
C MET A 203 -2.66 4.51 6.53
N ALA A 204 -3.49 3.46 6.55
CA ALA A 204 -4.55 3.30 7.54
C ALA A 204 -4.01 3.02 8.95
N VAL A 205 -2.95 2.19 9.10
CA VAL A 205 -2.35 1.92 10.41
C VAL A 205 -1.74 3.17 11.02
N VAL A 206 -0.99 3.95 10.22
CA VAL A 206 -0.39 5.21 10.69
C VAL A 206 -1.49 6.17 11.18
N GLY A 207 -2.58 6.32 10.42
CA GLY A 207 -3.71 7.15 10.81
C GLY A 207 -4.41 6.67 12.09
N ALA A 208 -4.63 5.36 12.23
CA ALA A 208 -5.24 4.77 13.42
C ALA A 208 -4.34 4.92 14.65
N GLU A 209 -3.03 4.77 14.48
CA GLU A 209 -2.04 4.94 15.54
C GLU A 209 -1.95 6.39 16.03
N MET A 210 -2.11 7.37 15.14
CA MET A 210 -2.15 8.78 15.53
C MET A 210 -3.36 9.14 16.40
N ILE A 211 -4.47 8.41 16.27
CA ILE A 211 -5.73 8.72 16.98
C ILE A 211 -5.78 8.01 18.31
N ALA A 212 -5.46 6.71 18.35
CA ALA A 212 -5.79 5.86 19.48
C ALA A 212 -4.75 4.77 19.75
N ALA A 213 -3.46 5.11 19.76
CA ALA A 213 -2.40 4.18 20.12
C ALA A 213 -1.51 4.74 21.22
N THR A 214 -0.77 3.83 21.87
CA THR A 214 0.29 4.13 22.83
C THR A 214 1.66 3.69 22.31
N SER A 215 1.73 3.17 21.08
CA SER A 215 2.94 2.65 20.45
C SER A 215 2.75 2.57 18.93
N GLY A 216 3.86 2.52 18.19
CA GLY A 216 3.89 2.49 16.74
C GLY A 216 4.32 3.82 16.14
N ILE A 217 4.64 3.80 14.84
CA ILE A 217 5.23 4.97 14.17
C ILE A 217 4.28 6.16 14.10
N GLY A 218 2.96 5.92 13.93
CA GLY A 218 1.95 6.98 13.94
C GLY A 218 1.79 7.62 15.31
N PHE A 219 1.78 6.83 16.39
CA PHE A 219 1.78 7.34 17.76
C PHE A 219 3.00 8.22 18.01
N ARG A 220 4.22 7.75 17.67
CA ARG A 220 5.45 8.52 17.85
C ARG A 220 5.41 9.87 17.17
N ILE A 221 4.92 9.94 15.95
CA ILE A 221 4.79 11.22 15.21
C ILE A 221 3.82 12.15 15.93
N ASN A 222 2.68 11.64 16.39
CA ASN A 222 1.67 12.44 17.07
C ASN A 222 2.15 12.93 18.44
N ASP A 223 2.85 12.10 19.20
CA ASP A 223 3.46 12.41 20.47
C ASP A 223 4.55 13.48 20.32
N ALA A 224 5.50 13.26 19.40
CA ALA A 224 6.54 14.22 19.08
C ALA A 224 5.99 15.58 18.61
N ARG A 225 4.89 15.57 17.82
CA ARG A 225 4.19 16.80 17.42
C ARG A 225 3.64 17.54 18.63
N SER A 226 3.04 16.82 19.57
CA SER A 226 2.45 17.40 20.80
C SER A 226 3.54 18.01 21.70
N LEU A 227 4.74 17.44 21.68
CA LEU A 227 5.93 17.91 22.40
C LEU A 227 6.76 18.93 21.61
N MET A 228 6.29 19.37 20.44
CA MET A 228 7.01 20.29 19.53
C MET A 228 8.39 19.78 19.08
N GLN A 229 8.61 18.46 19.09
CA GLN A 229 9.83 17.80 18.65
C GLN A 229 9.82 17.55 17.12
N TYR A 230 9.79 18.61 16.33
CA TYR A 230 9.65 18.52 14.88
C TYR A 230 10.74 17.70 14.19
N PRO A 231 12.02 17.65 14.62
CA PRO A 231 13.00 16.74 14.03
C PRO A 231 12.57 15.26 14.10
N VAL A 232 11.94 14.85 15.20
CA VAL A 232 11.39 13.49 15.39
C VAL A 232 10.20 13.25 14.45
N VAL A 233 9.33 14.25 14.28
CA VAL A 233 8.20 14.18 13.34
C VAL A 233 8.70 13.95 11.91
N PHE A 234 9.68 14.75 11.45
CA PHE A 234 10.24 14.60 10.11
C PHE A 234 11.00 13.28 9.93
N ALA A 235 11.75 12.82 10.93
CA ALA A 235 12.39 11.52 10.94
C ALA A 235 11.37 10.39 10.80
N GLY A 236 10.24 10.48 11.52
CA GLY A 236 9.12 9.53 11.41
C GLY A 236 8.48 9.53 10.02
N ILE A 237 8.25 10.72 9.43
CA ILE A 237 7.70 10.83 8.06
C ILE A 237 8.63 10.17 7.03
N ILE A 238 9.95 10.42 7.13
CA ILE A 238 10.94 9.79 6.26
C ILE A 238 10.91 8.26 6.44
N ALA A 239 10.86 7.78 7.66
CA ALA A 239 10.77 6.35 7.94
C ALA A 239 9.51 5.72 7.37
N ILE A 240 8.34 6.40 7.47
CA ILE A 240 7.10 5.93 6.84
C ILE A 240 7.27 5.81 5.33
N ALA A 241 7.87 6.80 4.69
CA ALA A 241 8.08 6.79 3.24
C ALA A 241 9.01 5.63 2.82
N VAL A 242 10.12 5.45 3.53
CA VAL A 242 11.09 4.38 3.24
C VAL A 242 10.47 3.00 3.41
N VAL A 243 9.78 2.75 4.53
CA VAL A 243 9.11 1.46 4.79
C VAL A 243 8.02 1.21 3.75
N GLY A 244 7.21 2.22 3.41
CA GLY A 244 6.18 2.11 2.38
C GLY A 244 6.76 1.72 1.01
N VAL A 245 7.88 2.32 0.59
CA VAL A 245 8.58 1.96 -0.65
C VAL A 245 9.11 0.53 -0.59
N ILE A 246 9.70 0.12 0.53
CA ILE A 246 10.19 -1.27 0.70
C ILE A 246 9.04 -2.27 0.57
N MET A 247 7.91 -2.01 1.22
CA MET A 247 6.72 -2.87 1.14
C MET A 247 6.17 -2.94 -0.29
N ASP A 248 6.10 -1.81 -1.01
CA ASP A 248 5.66 -1.76 -2.41
C ASP A 248 6.57 -2.53 -3.34
N LEU A 249 7.89 -2.41 -3.16
CA LEU A 249 8.87 -3.17 -3.93
C LEU A 249 8.77 -4.66 -3.63
N ALA A 250 8.63 -5.05 -2.36
CA ALA A 250 8.51 -6.45 -1.96
C ALA A 250 7.28 -7.12 -2.59
N ILE A 251 6.09 -6.52 -2.48
CA ILE A 251 4.87 -7.08 -3.07
C ILE A 251 4.92 -7.09 -4.59
N SER A 252 5.53 -6.07 -5.21
CA SER A 252 5.72 -6.01 -6.66
C SER A 252 6.65 -7.10 -7.17
N LEU A 253 7.71 -7.43 -6.42
CA LEU A 253 8.62 -8.51 -6.75
C LEU A 253 7.92 -9.86 -6.66
N ILE A 254 7.17 -10.10 -5.58
CA ILE A 254 6.38 -11.33 -5.40
C ILE A 254 5.39 -11.48 -6.57
N GLY A 255 4.67 -10.41 -6.93
CA GLY A 255 3.75 -10.41 -8.08
C GLY A 255 4.44 -10.83 -9.37
N LYS A 256 5.60 -10.24 -9.70
CA LYS A 256 6.37 -10.60 -10.91
C LYS A 256 6.84 -12.06 -10.92
N LEU A 257 7.12 -12.64 -9.76
CA LEU A 257 7.51 -14.05 -9.65
C LEU A 257 6.32 -14.99 -9.84
N CYS A 258 5.14 -14.58 -9.36
CA CYS A 258 3.91 -15.39 -9.44
C CYS A 258 3.17 -15.26 -10.78
N THR A 259 3.47 -14.23 -11.61
CA THR A 259 2.84 -14.00 -12.91
C THR A 259 3.88 -13.87 -14.04
N PRO A 260 4.74 -14.88 -14.27
CA PRO A 260 5.85 -14.77 -15.24
C PRO A 260 5.35 -14.64 -16.69
N TRP A 261 4.13 -15.12 -17.00
CA TRP A 261 3.53 -15.07 -18.33
C TRP A 261 3.06 -13.68 -18.76
N GLU A 262 2.99 -12.71 -17.85
CA GLU A 262 2.57 -11.34 -18.17
C GLU A 262 3.70 -10.49 -18.78
N LYS A 263 4.95 -10.96 -18.74
CA LYS A 263 6.14 -10.25 -19.29
C LYS A 263 6.17 -10.12 -20.80
N GLY A 264 5.19 -10.64 -21.51
CA GLY A 264 5.11 -10.67 -22.98
C GLY A 264 3.97 -9.88 -23.61
N ARG A 265 3.25 -9.08 -22.82
CA ARG A 265 2.15 -8.24 -23.34
C ARG A 265 2.46 -6.76 -23.22
#